data_68e83261381385e63aa3c5ff980a0ad5
#
_entry.id   68e83261381385e63aa3c5ff980a0ad5
#
_cell.length_a   1.000
_cell.length_b   1.000
_cell.length_c   1.000
_cell.angle_alpha   90.00
_cell.angle_beta   90.00
_cell.angle_gamma   90.00
#
_symmetry.space_group_name_H-M   'P 1'
#
loop_
_entity.id
_entity.type
_entity.pdbx_description
1 polymer ?
#
loop_
_entity_poly.entity_id
_entity_poly.type
_entity_poly.pdbx_seq_one_letter_code
_entity_poly.pdbx_strand_id
1 'polypeptide(L)'
;MAAVSQKQRFLGTLLGDAADRFPFFDLEPAEETLGQWHKQGLPPGKSLVEFFNLEKHYSVGLIIRSYPYFHTVSDLLHDPSSFTRHYDPDEPSRYAKGFIERGKYLTKKGRVLYVDASGGGLLQMLGVGDWESLKSACYALIERPRMVEDLLDRTTDFYCVCLERVLSQVPVDYASFYEPIASNTGPVISPAMFERFAMPGYRKVLSLLGKLQVPLRILCTTGGDLTSLLPPLIEAGINGLWISNIKSSGMEYAALRRTFGPDLALIGGIDSGALTRDETATRRAVEETVPPLLEGGHYLPCLDDRPRSNIPFTQYSLFRRLLEEIASKG
;
A
#
# COMPACT_ATOMS: atom_id res chain seq x y z
N MET A 1 -9.56 -28.71 -15.20
CA MET A 1 -9.27 -28.01 -13.93
C MET A 1 -10.05 -26.71 -13.93
N ALA A 2 -10.60 -26.27 -12.80
CA ALA A 2 -11.24 -24.95 -12.72
C ALA A 2 -10.18 -23.85 -12.93
N ALA A 3 -10.54 -22.77 -13.62
CA ALA A 3 -9.63 -21.65 -13.84
C ALA A 3 -9.24 -21.02 -12.49
N VAL A 4 -7.95 -20.71 -12.31
CA VAL A 4 -7.42 -20.03 -11.11
C VAL A 4 -8.04 -18.63 -11.02
N SER A 5 -8.66 -18.32 -9.89
CA SER A 5 -9.25 -16.99 -9.65
C SER A 5 -8.17 -15.93 -9.41
N GLN A 6 -8.51 -14.64 -9.57
CA GLN A 6 -7.58 -13.53 -9.27
C GLN A 6 -7.08 -13.58 -7.81
N LYS A 7 -7.97 -13.87 -6.87
CA LYS A 7 -7.62 -14.05 -5.45
C LYS A 7 -6.62 -15.19 -5.24
N GLN A 8 -6.88 -16.37 -5.80
CA GLN A 8 -5.98 -17.52 -5.67
C GLN A 8 -4.61 -17.22 -6.27
N ARG A 9 -4.57 -16.56 -7.43
CA ARG A 9 -3.32 -16.16 -8.07
C ARG A 9 -2.54 -15.15 -7.23
N PHE A 10 -3.21 -14.10 -6.72
CA PHE A 10 -2.59 -13.08 -5.88
C PHE A 10 -2.00 -13.67 -4.61
N LEU A 11 -2.80 -14.43 -3.87
CA LEU A 11 -2.35 -15.05 -2.62
C LEU A 11 -1.29 -16.12 -2.89
N GLY A 12 -1.48 -16.96 -3.92
CA GLY A 12 -0.49 -17.98 -4.30
C GLY A 12 0.86 -17.35 -4.63
N THR A 13 0.88 -16.29 -5.43
CA THR A 13 2.10 -15.57 -5.78
C THR A 13 2.82 -14.99 -4.56
N LEU A 14 2.08 -14.39 -3.62
CA LEU A 14 2.69 -13.65 -2.50
C LEU A 14 2.88 -14.49 -1.22
N LEU A 15 2.20 -15.64 -1.09
CA LEU A 15 2.36 -16.56 0.04
C LEU A 15 3.15 -17.83 -0.30
N GLY A 16 3.62 -17.95 -1.56
CA GLY A 16 4.45 -19.07 -1.99
C GLY A 16 3.68 -20.34 -2.38
N ASP A 17 2.36 -20.26 -2.56
CA ASP A 17 1.56 -21.36 -3.08
C ASP A 17 1.63 -21.40 -4.62
N ALA A 18 1.28 -22.56 -5.21
CA ALA A 18 1.26 -22.71 -6.65
C ALA A 18 0.24 -21.79 -7.33
N ALA A 19 0.67 -21.00 -8.27
CA ALA A 19 -0.14 -20.16 -9.14
C ALA A 19 0.15 -20.49 -10.61
N ASP A 20 -0.83 -20.24 -11.49
CA ASP A 20 -0.66 -20.45 -12.93
C ASP A 20 0.28 -19.42 -13.58
N ARG A 21 0.40 -18.26 -12.99
CA ARG A 21 1.31 -17.15 -13.29
C ARG A 21 1.23 -16.11 -12.17
N PHE A 22 2.09 -15.10 -12.18
CA PHE A 22 1.89 -13.93 -11.32
C PHE A 22 0.71 -13.06 -11.81
N PRO A 23 0.06 -12.28 -10.91
CA PRO A 23 -1.02 -11.36 -11.29
C PRO A 23 -0.54 -10.27 -12.25
N PHE A 24 -1.33 -9.97 -13.28
CA PHE A 24 -1.12 -8.77 -14.08
C PHE A 24 -1.76 -7.59 -13.37
N PHE A 25 -0.99 -6.89 -12.58
CA PHE A 25 -1.43 -5.80 -11.76
C PHE A 25 -0.57 -4.55 -12.00
N ASP A 26 -1.17 -3.39 -11.85
CA ASP A 26 -0.48 -2.11 -11.74
C ASP A 26 -1.39 -1.07 -11.07
N LEU A 27 -0.81 0.03 -10.60
CA LEU A 27 -1.58 1.16 -10.09
C LEU A 27 -2.27 1.88 -11.25
N GLU A 28 -3.53 2.25 -11.04
CA GLU A 28 -4.30 3.01 -12.01
C GLU A 28 -3.70 4.43 -12.15
N PRO A 29 -3.32 4.90 -13.36
CA PRO A 29 -2.77 6.23 -13.55
C PRO A 29 -3.80 7.31 -13.27
N ALA A 30 -3.34 8.55 -13.10
CA ALA A 30 -4.23 9.69 -12.98
C ALA A 30 -5.01 9.94 -14.30
N GLU A 31 -6.16 10.60 -14.21
CA GLU A 31 -7.00 10.94 -15.39
C GLU A 31 -6.23 11.73 -16.47
N GLU A 32 -5.34 12.64 -16.06
CA GLU A 32 -4.47 13.37 -16.97
C GLU A 32 -3.59 12.43 -17.81
N THR A 33 -2.98 11.43 -17.17
CA THR A 33 -2.14 10.42 -17.83
C THR A 33 -2.97 9.59 -18.80
N LEU A 34 -4.16 9.15 -18.40
CA LEU A 34 -5.09 8.43 -19.27
C LEU A 34 -5.50 9.28 -20.49
N GLY A 35 -5.82 10.55 -20.25
CA GLY A 35 -6.16 11.50 -21.33
C GLY A 35 -5.03 11.69 -22.36
N GLN A 36 -3.78 11.68 -21.91
CA GLN A 36 -2.61 11.70 -22.80
C GLN A 36 -2.44 10.37 -23.54
N TRP A 37 -2.59 9.24 -22.88
CA TRP A 37 -2.44 7.93 -23.48
C TRP A 37 -3.53 7.63 -24.52
N HIS A 38 -4.75 8.13 -24.34
CA HIS A 38 -5.79 8.07 -25.38
C HIS A 38 -5.35 8.79 -26.66
N LYS A 39 -4.61 9.90 -26.56
CA LYS A 39 -4.03 10.59 -27.72
C LYS A 39 -2.84 9.84 -28.34
N GLN A 40 -2.22 8.93 -27.61
CA GLN A 40 -1.05 8.15 -28.02
C GLN A 40 -1.38 6.73 -28.48
N GLY A 41 -2.67 6.33 -28.52
CA GLY A 41 -3.08 5.05 -29.06
C GLY A 41 -3.81 4.11 -28.08
N LEU A 42 -4.04 4.48 -26.82
CA LEU A 42 -5.00 3.76 -25.98
C LEU A 42 -6.41 4.00 -26.55
N PRO A 43 -7.16 2.93 -26.93
CA PRO A 43 -8.47 3.12 -27.55
C PRO A 43 -9.43 3.93 -26.68
N PRO A 44 -10.20 4.87 -27.27
CA PRO A 44 -11.19 5.64 -26.54
C PRO A 44 -12.20 4.73 -25.82
N GLY A 45 -12.51 5.06 -24.56
CA GLY A 45 -13.49 4.32 -23.75
C GLY A 45 -12.98 3.00 -23.16
N LYS A 46 -11.75 2.58 -23.42
CA LYS A 46 -11.12 1.45 -22.72
C LYS A 46 -10.29 1.91 -21.55
N SER A 47 -10.48 1.28 -20.40
CA SER A 47 -9.58 1.40 -19.26
C SER A 47 -8.31 0.58 -19.50
N LEU A 48 -7.24 0.87 -18.74
CA LEU A 48 -6.02 0.04 -18.76
C LEU A 48 -6.31 -1.41 -18.33
N VAL A 49 -7.19 -1.58 -17.35
CA VAL A 49 -7.61 -2.89 -16.85
C VAL A 49 -8.19 -3.74 -17.98
N GLU A 50 -9.05 -3.14 -18.84
CA GLU A 50 -9.63 -3.84 -19.98
C GLU A 50 -8.64 -4.05 -21.12
N PHE A 51 -7.78 -3.07 -21.36
CA PHE A 51 -6.85 -3.12 -22.51
C PHE A 51 -5.70 -4.11 -22.28
N PHE A 52 -5.14 -4.15 -21.06
CA PHE A 52 -4.03 -5.03 -20.69
C PHE A 52 -4.47 -6.23 -19.85
N ASN A 53 -5.78 -6.48 -19.72
CA ASN A 53 -6.32 -7.55 -18.89
C ASN A 53 -5.74 -7.58 -17.46
N LEU A 54 -5.70 -6.39 -16.83
CA LEU A 54 -5.16 -6.25 -15.48
C LEU A 54 -6.12 -6.78 -14.42
N GLU A 55 -5.57 -7.24 -13.33
CA GLU A 55 -6.32 -7.71 -12.17
C GLU A 55 -6.56 -6.56 -11.20
N LYS A 56 -7.82 -6.23 -10.93
CA LYS A 56 -8.19 -5.11 -10.07
C LYS A 56 -8.37 -5.54 -8.63
N HIS A 57 -7.83 -4.78 -7.70
CA HIS A 57 -8.06 -4.92 -6.26
C HIS A 57 -9.19 -4.00 -5.79
N TYR A 58 -9.96 -4.46 -4.82
CA TYR A 58 -11.16 -3.75 -4.35
C TYR A 58 -11.09 -3.48 -2.86
N SER A 59 -11.25 -2.20 -2.49
CA SER A 59 -11.39 -1.82 -1.08
C SER A 59 -12.75 -2.29 -0.53
N VAL A 60 -12.73 -2.77 0.72
CA VAL A 60 -13.96 -3.16 1.45
C VAL A 60 -14.75 -1.97 1.98
N GLY A 61 -14.32 -0.73 1.71
CA GLY A 61 -15.14 0.45 1.93
C GLY A 61 -15.16 1.01 3.35
N LEU A 62 -14.08 0.81 4.12
CA LEU A 62 -13.84 1.58 5.32
C LEU A 62 -13.31 2.96 4.93
N ILE A 63 -14.02 4.03 5.33
CA ILE A 63 -13.76 5.41 4.92
C ILE A 63 -13.32 6.22 6.15
N ILE A 64 -12.07 6.07 6.57
CA ILE A 64 -11.55 6.84 7.70
C ILE A 64 -10.99 8.19 7.26
N ARG A 65 -10.38 8.24 6.06
CA ARG A 65 -9.73 9.45 5.53
C ARG A 65 -10.66 10.51 4.99
N SER A 66 -11.81 10.17 4.47
CA SER A 66 -12.70 11.12 3.78
C SER A 66 -13.52 11.96 4.73
N TYR A 67 -13.25 11.87 6.03
CA TYR A 67 -13.91 12.71 6.98
C TYR A 67 -13.28 14.10 6.93
N PRO A 68 -14.07 15.17 6.72
CA PRO A 68 -13.55 16.54 6.63
C PRO A 68 -12.90 17.05 7.92
N TYR A 69 -12.73 16.20 8.89
CA TYR A 69 -12.31 16.48 10.26
C TYR A 69 -10.98 15.82 10.62
N PHE A 70 -10.15 15.52 9.64
CA PHE A 70 -8.76 15.17 9.93
C PHE A 70 -8.06 16.46 10.37
N HIS A 71 -8.29 16.80 11.64
CA HIS A 71 -7.63 17.93 12.23
C HIS A 71 -6.14 17.62 12.30
N THR A 72 -5.35 18.58 11.92
CA THR A 72 -3.92 18.56 12.23
C THR A 72 -3.73 18.43 13.73
N VAL A 73 -2.61 17.93 14.18
CA VAL A 73 -2.24 17.94 15.60
C VAL A 73 -2.51 19.31 16.23
N SER A 74 -2.31 20.38 15.46
CA SER A 74 -2.59 21.75 15.87
C SER A 74 -4.05 21.94 16.31
N ASP A 75 -5.01 21.43 15.54
CA ASP A 75 -6.43 21.62 15.86
C ASP A 75 -6.83 20.85 17.12
N LEU A 76 -6.33 19.63 17.29
CA LEU A 76 -6.54 18.83 18.48
C LEU A 76 -5.88 19.42 19.73
N LEU A 77 -4.77 20.17 19.56
CA LEU A 77 -4.13 20.94 20.62
C LEU A 77 -4.99 22.09 21.14
N HIS A 78 -5.77 22.72 20.24
CA HIS A 78 -6.63 23.87 20.60
C HIS A 78 -7.98 23.43 21.13
N ASP A 79 -8.55 22.31 20.69
CA ASP A 79 -9.82 21.76 21.16
C ASP A 79 -9.78 20.25 21.34
N PRO A 80 -9.28 19.73 22.47
CA PRO A 80 -9.29 18.30 22.77
C PRO A 80 -10.69 17.67 22.81
N SER A 81 -11.75 18.46 23.02
CA SER A 81 -13.14 17.99 23.03
C SER A 81 -13.63 17.62 21.61
N SER A 82 -12.99 18.14 20.59
CA SER A 82 -13.28 17.82 19.19
C SER A 82 -13.08 16.33 18.90
N PHE A 83 -12.16 15.67 19.62
CA PHE A 83 -11.86 14.25 19.47
C PHE A 83 -13.12 13.39 19.54
N THR A 84 -13.92 13.52 20.60
CA THR A 84 -15.11 12.67 20.82
C THR A 84 -16.15 12.83 19.71
N ARG A 85 -16.27 14.01 19.12
CA ARG A 85 -17.20 14.26 18.00
C ARG A 85 -16.73 13.67 16.69
N HIS A 86 -15.41 13.58 16.48
CA HIS A 86 -14.84 13.19 15.19
C HIS A 86 -14.48 11.70 15.12
N TYR A 87 -14.28 11.04 16.25
CA TYR A 87 -13.88 9.65 16.33
C TYR A 87 -15.00 8.75 16.88
N ASP A 88 -16.22 8.98 16.41
CA ASP A 88 -17.36 8.09 16.69
C ASP A 88 -17.34 6.90 15.72
N PRO A 89 -17.17 5.65 16.18
CA PRO A 89 -17.21 4.49 15.33
C PRO A 89 -18.62 4.13 14.83
N ASP A 90 -19.67 4.71 15.42
CA ASP A 90 -21.05 4.48 15.03
C ASP A 90 -21.53 5.41 13.91
N GLU A 91 -20.73 6.40 13.53
CA GLU A 91 -21.04 7.29 12.42
C GLU A 91 -21.17 6.53 11.07
N PRO A 92 -22.37 6.47 10.45
CA PRO A 92 -22.62 5.64 9.29
C PRO A 92 -21.77 5.99 8.05
N SER A 93 -21.34 7.25 7.92
CA SER A 93 -20.54 7.71 6.77
C SER A 93 -19.13 7.12 6.71
N ARG A 94 -18.69 6.50 7.79
CA ARG A 94 -17.40 5.75 7.83
C ARG A 94 -17.43 4.45 7.05
N TYR A 95 -18.60 3.96 6.76
CA TYR A 95 -18.79 2.68 6.08
C TYR A 95 -19.45 2.91 4.73
N ALA A 96 -18.83 2.45 3.65
CA ALA A 96 -19.42 2.57 2.33
C ALA A 96 -20.79 1.86 2.29
N LYS A 97 -21.81 2.54 1.76
CA LYS A 97 -23.16 1.98 1.64
C LYS A 97 -23.11 0.66 0.87
N GLY A 98 -23.70 -0.39 1.44
CA GLY A 98 -23.77 -1.72 0.82
C GLY A 98 -22.41 -2.45 0.77
N PHE A 99 -21.46 -2.10 1.62
CA PHE A 99 -20.12 -2.71 1.60
C PHE A 99 -20.14 -4.22 1.86
N ILE A 100 -21.07 -4.69 2.69
CA ILE A 100 -21.20 -6.13 3.02
C ILE A 100 -21.62 -6.92 1.79
N GLU A 101 -22.73 -6.53 1.14
CA GLU A 101 -23.24 -7.20 -0.05
C GLU A 101 -22.24 -7.17 -1.19
N ARG A 102 -21.61 -6.00 -1.41
CA ARG A 102 -20.56 -5.83 -2.41
C ARG A 102 -19.34 -6.70 -2.10
N GLY A 103 -18.89 -6.73 -0.84
CA GLY A 103 -17.75 -7.53 -0.41
C GLY A 103 -18.01 -9.01 -0.63
N LYS A 104 -19.15 -9.54 -0.16
CA LYS A 104 -19.57 -10.93 -0.39
C LYS A 104 -19.67 -11.28 -1.87
N TYR A 105 -20.22 -10.39 -2.68
CA TYR A 105 -20.29 -10.57 -4.13
C TYR A 105 -18.89 -10.69 -4.76
N LEU A 106 -17.97 -9.78 -4.42
CA LEU A 106 -16.60 -9.77 -4.95
C LEU A 106 -15.82 -11.01 -4.51
N THR A 107 -15.96 -11.43 -3.25
CA THR A 107 -15.36 -12.67 -2.74
C THR A 107 -15.84 -13.88 -3.54
N LYS A 108 -17.17 -14.00 -3.77
CA LYS A 108 -17.76 -15.07 -4.60
C LYS A 108 -17.24 -15.05 -6.04
N LYS A 109 -16.88 -13.89 -6.56
CA LYS A 109 -16.26 -13.71 -7.90
C LYS A 109 -14.75 -13.95 -7.92
N GLY A 110 -14.15 -14.35 -6.81
CA GLY A 110 -12.71 -14.58 -6.69
C GLY A 110 -11.86 -13.33 -6.93
N ARG A 111 -12.39 -12.15 -6.57
CA ARG A 111 -11.67 -10.87 -6.66
C ARG A 111 -10.80 -10.65 -5.44
N VAL A 112 -9.73 -9.87 -5.59
CA VAL A 112 -8.84 -9.48 -4.49
C VAL A 112 -9.47 -8.33 -3.71
N LEU A 113 -9.65 -8.52 -2.40
CA LEU A 113 -10.19 -7.51 -1.49
C LEU A 113 -9.11 -7.03 -0.53
N TYR A 114 -9.13 -5.74 -0.22
CA TYR A 114 -8.23 -5.17 0.77
C TYR A 114 -8.90 -4.14 1.67
N VAL A 115 -8.24 -3.88 2.79
CA VAL A 115 -8.56 -2.76 3.69
C VAL A 115 -7.37 -1.82 3.79
N ASP A 116 -7.63 -0.53 3.81
CA ASP A 116 -6.61 0.47 4.18
C ASP A 116 -6.43 0.46 5.69
N ALA A 117 -5.30 -0.02 6.16
CA ALA A 117 -4.93 -0.12 7.57
C ALA A 117 -4.03 1.04 8.05
N SER A 118 -3.89 2.07 7.24
CA SER A 118 -3.04 3.23 7.54
C SER A 118 -3.44 4.00 8.80
N GLY A 119 -4.67 3.78 9.28
CA GLY A 119 -5.14 4.28 10.56
C GLY A 119 -4.37 3.76 11.79
N GLY A 120 -3.52 2.75 11.65
CA GLY A 120 -2.57 2.33 12.68
C GLY A 120 -1.19 2.97 12.56
N GLY A 121 -0.96 3.82 11.55
CA GLY A 121 0.30 4.51 11.33
C GLY A 121 0.48 5.77 12.16
N LEU A 122 1.61 6.44 12.00
CA LEU A 122 1.97 7.64 12.75
C LEU A 122 1.53 8.93 12.05
N LEU A 123 2.09 9.22 10.89
CA LEU A 123 1.93 10.52 10.25
C LEU A 123 0.49 10.76 9.82
N GLN A 124 -0.19 9.71 9.39
CA GLN A 124 -1.57 9.79 9.01
C GLN A 124 -2.50 10.06 10.19
N MET A 125 -2.23 9.42 11.35
CA MET A 125 -2.98 9.66 12.58
C MET A 125 -2.74 11.07 13.13
N LEU A 126 -1.58 11.65 12.85
CA LEU A 126 -1.26 13.03 13.20
C LEU A 126 -1.81 14.06 12.17
N GLY A 127 -2.59 13.62 11.18
CA GLY A 127 -3.19 14.49 10.17
C GLY A 127 -2.19 15.11 9.20
N VAL A 128 -1.04 14.47 8.98
CA VAL A 128 -0.03 14.97 8.06
C VAL A 128 -0.49 14.78 6.62
N GLY A 129 -0.68 15.89 5.91
CA GLY A 129 -1.09 15.93 4.50
C GLY A 129 -0.26 16.88 3.64
N ASP A 130 0.53 17.74 4.28
CA ASP A 130 1.40 18.71 3.63
C ASP A 130 2.63 19.04 4.49
N TRP A 131 3.48 19.94 4.02
CA TRP A 131 4.71 20.32 4.72
C TRP A 131 4.47 21.03 6.06
N GLU A 132 3.44 21.87 6.16
CA GLU A 132 3.13 22.60 7.39
C GLU A 132 2.57 21.68 8.48
N SER A 133 1.72 20.75 8.12
CA SER A 133 1.21 19.72 9.04
C SER A 133 2.31 18.76 9.49
N LEU A 134 3.24 18.38 8.60
CA LEU A 134 4.41 17.56 8.97
C LEU A 134 5.29 18.31 9.99
N LYS A 135 5.58 19.57 9.74
CA LYS A 135 6.35 20.40 10.66
C LYS A 135 5.68 20.52 12.03
N SER A 136 4.37 20.76 12.04
CA SER A 136 3.58 20.83 13.27
C SER A 136 3.58 19.50 14.04
N ALA A 137 3.46 18.38 13.34
CA ALA A 137 3.56 17.05 13.94
C ALA A 137 4.95 16.81 14.56
N CYS A 138 6.04 17.15 13.84
CA CYS A 138 7.39 17.01 14.36
C CYS A 138 7.62 17.84 15.62
N TYR A 139 7.14 19.07 15.67
CA TYR A 139 7.21 19.89 16.91
C TYR A 139 6.41 19.24 18.05
N ALA A 140 5.20 18.78 17.80
CA ALA A 140 4.37 18.16 18.81
C ALA A 140 5.01 16.89 19.42
N LEU A 141 5.67 16.07 18.60
CA LEU A 141 6.40 14.89 19.06
C LEU A 141 7.51 15.24 20.07
N ILE A 142 8.13 16.41 19.96
CA ILE A 142 9.22 16.88 20.82
C ILE A 142 8.68 17.65 22.04
N GLU A 143 7.78 18.60 21.80
CA GLU A 143 7.33 19.54 22.84
C GLU A 143 6.23 18.99 23.72
N ARG A 144 5.40 18.08 23.19
CA ARG A 144 4.21 17.54 23.86
C ARG A 144 4.05 16.02 23.70
N PRO A 145 5.11 15.23 23.96
CA PRO A 145 5.14 13.80 23.65
C PRO A 145 4.01 13.00 24.31
N ARG A 146 3.69 13.27 25.58
CA ARG A 146 2.61 12.56 26.29
C ARG A 146 1.23 12.78 25.69
N MET A 147 0.98 13.98 25.21
CA MET A 147 -0.28 14.29 24.56
C MET A 147 -0.38 13.60 23.20
N VAL A 148 0.72 13.53 22.45
CA VAL A 148 0.76 12.80 21.19
C VAL A 148 0.56 11.31 21.42
N GLU A 149 1.17 10.73 22.45
CA GLU A 149 0.97 9.32 22.83
C GLU A 149 -0.50 9.03 23.14
N ASP A 150 -1.16 9.87 23.98
CA ASP A 150 -2.58 9.73 24.32
C ASP A 150 -3.48 9.85 23.08
N LEU A 151 -3.18 10.80 22.20
CA LEU A 151 -3.89 10.97 20.93
C LEU A 151 -3.77 9.75 20.04
N LEU A 152 -2.55 9.23 19.84
CA LEU A 152 -2.29 8.07 18.99
C LEU A 152 -2.95 6.80 19.56
N ASP A 153 -2.94 6.61 20.87
CA ASP A 153 -3.59 5.46 21.50
C ASP A 153 -5.11 5.49 21.29
N ARG A 154 -5.76 6.63 21.56
CA ARG A 154 -7.21 6.80 21.36
C ARG A 154 -7.62 6.67 19.90
N THR A 155 -6.86 7.25 18.97
CA THR A 155 -7.16 7.13 17.53
C THR A 155 -6.99 5.71 17.05
N THR A 156 -5.99 5.00 17.56
CA THR A 156 -5.77 3.58 17.24
C THR A 156 -6.90 2.72 17.79
N ASP A 157 -7.39 2.98 19.01
CA ASP A 157 -8.53 2.26 19.59
C ASP A 157 -9.79 2.43 18.75
N PHE A 158 -10.11 3.66 18.43
CA PHE A 158 -11.21 3.96 17.53
C PHE A 158 -11.07 3.22 16.18
N TYR A 159 -9.87 3.27 15.60
CA TYR A 159 -9.60 2.62 14.34
C TYR A 159 -9.79 1.10 14.42
N CYS A 160 -9.29 0.48 15.47
CA CYS A 160 -9.46 -0.96 15.70
C CYS A 160 -10.95 -1.37 15.77
N VAL A 161 -11.80 -0.57 16.45
CA VAL A 161 -13.24 -0.82 16.49
C VAL A 161 -13.86 -0.78 15.08
N CYS A 162 -13.53 0.26 14.30
CA CYS A 162 -14.02 0.38 12.93
C CYS A 162 -13.55 -0.78 12.04
N LEU A 163 -12.29 -1.15 12.16
CA LEU A 163 -11.66 -2.21 11.39
C LEU A 163 -12.27 -3.58 11.70
N GLU A 164 -12.44 -3.90 13.00
CA GLU A 164 -13.07 -5.14 13.43
C GLU A 164 -14.50 -5.26 12.94
N ARG A 165 -15.27 -4.19 12.99
CA ARG A 165 -16.67 -4.12 12.50
C ARG A 165 -16.77 -4.47 11.01
N VAL A 166 -15.85 -3.97 10.20
CA VAL A 166 -15.83 -4.26 8.76
C VAL A 166 -15.34 -5.67 8.48
N LEU A 167 -14.20 -6.06 9.06
CA LEU A 167 -13.54 -7.33 8.73
C LEU A 167 -14.26 -8.55 9.30
N SER A 168 -15.02 -8.40 10.38
CA SER A 168 -15.92 -9.47 10.87
C SER A 168 -17.05 -9.80 9.90
N GLN A 169 -17.42 -8.89 9.00
CA GLN A 169 -18.47 -9.05 8.00
C GLN A 169 -17.93 -9.45 6.61
N VAL A 170 -16.78 -8.92 6.23
CA VAL A 170 -16.16 -9.11 4.92
C VAL A 170 -14.66 -9.40 5.10
N PRO A 171 -14.25 -10.68 5.04
CA PRO A 171 -12.83 -11.03 5.04
C PRO A 171 -12.09 -10.42 3.86
N VAL A 172 -10.86 -9.98 4.09
CA VAL A 172 -10.00 -9.40 3.06
C VAL A 172 -8.74 -10.24 2.83
N ASP A 173 -8.12 -10.05 1.67
CA ASP A 173 -6.93 -10.78 1.26
C ASP A 173 -5.66 -10.09 1.75
N TYR A 174 -5.71 -8.76 1.91
CA TYR A 174 -4.62 -8.01 2.53
C TYR A 174 -5.09 -6.73 3.22
N ALA A 175 -4.25 -6.26 4.14
CA ALA A 175 -4.32 -4.93 4.72
C ALA A 175 -3.12 -4.11 4.23
N SER A 176 -3.35 -2.89 3.77
CA SER A 176 -2.31 -1.98 3.31
C SER A 176 -2.08 -0.87 4.33
N PHE A 177 -0.83 -0.68 4.74
CA PHE A 177 -0.39 0.41 5.62
C PHE A 177 0.36 1.43 4.76
N TYR A 178 -0.28 2.56 4.45
CA TYR A 178 0.40 3.64 3.76
C TYR A 178 1.04 4.60 4.76
N GLU A 179 2.37 4.64 4.79
CA GLU A 179 3.12 5.45 5.74
C GLU A 179 4.24 6.23 5.02
N PRO A 180 4.06 7.52 4.73
CA PRO A 180 5.06 8.34 4.06
C PRO A 180 6.14 8.81 5.05
N ILE A 181 6.82 7.87 5.70
CA ILE A 181 7.71 8.12 6.84
C ILE A 181 9.17 8.33 6.45
N ALA A 182 9.51 8.18 5.18
CA ALA A 182 10.87 8.37 4.69
C ALA A 182 10.96 9.47 3.64
N SER A 183 12.10 10.12 3.59
CA SER A 183 12.52 11.10 2.58
C SER A 183 13.75 10.57 1.83
N ASN A 184 14.22 11.30 0.83
CA ASN A 184 15.42 10.92 0.06
C ASN A 184 16.69 10.76 0.93
N THR A 185 16.69 11.28 2.15
CA THR A 185 17.83 11.23 3.08
C THR A 185 17.63 10.23 4.22
N GLY A 186 16.53 9.47 4.21
CA GLY A 186 16.19 8.50 5.25
C GLY A 186 14.88 8.81 5.99
N PRO A 187 14.62 8.14 7.12
CA PRO A 187 13.40 8.34 7.89
C PRO A 187 13.20 9.78 8.36
N VAL A 188 11.96 10.24 8.35
CA VAL A 188 11.57 11.59 8.81
C VAL A 188 11.74 11.75 10.32
N ILE A 189 11.63 10.65 11.06
CA ILE A 189 11.86 10.58 12.50
C ILE A 189 12.89 9.49 12.84
N SER A 190 13.55 9.62 13.99
CA SER A 190 14.53 8.61 14.41
C SER A 190 13.88 7.24 14.69
N PRO A 191 14.62 6.12 14.57
CA PRO A 191 14.12 4.81 14.97
C PRO A 191 13.59 4.77 16.40
N ALA A 192 14.23 5.49 17.35
CA ALA A 192 13.75 5.59 18.71
C ALA A 192 12.39 6.30 18.85
N MET A 193 12.18 7.36 18.08
CA MET A 193 10.87 8.03 18.02
C MET A 193 9.82 7.16 17.34
N PHE A 194 10.20 6.45 16.30
CA PHE A 194 9.31 5.50 15.63
C PHE A 194 8.86 4.39 16.59
N GLU A 195 9.79 3.79 17.31
CA GLU A 195 9.50 2.78 18.34
C GLU A 195 8.56 3.32 19.43
N ARG A 196 8.79 4.55 19.87
CA ARG A 196 8.00 5.17 20.93
C ARG A 196 6.57 5.54 20.48
N PHE A 197 6.43 6.18 19.33
CA PHE A 197 5.16 6.79 18.93
C PHE A 197 4.37 5.96 17.93
N ALA A 198 5.02 5.29 16.98
CA ALA A 198 4.34 4.54 15.93
C ALA A 198 4.09 3.07 16.33
N MET A 199 5.09 2.40 16.87
CA MET A 199 5.01 0.96 17.08
C MET A 199 3.89 0.50 18.02
N PRO A 200 3.47 1.23 19.08
CA PRO A 200 2.30 0.83 19.87
C PRO A 200 1.03 0.69 19.02
N GLY A 201 0.76 1.64 18.14
CA GLY A 201 -0.36 1.59 17.20
C GLY A 201 -0.25 0.45 16.19
N TYR A 202 0.92 0.29 15.55
CA TYR A 202 1.19 -0.81 14.63
C TYR A 202 0.97 -2.18 15.28
N ARG A 203 1.53 -2.43 16.46
CA ARG A 203 1.38 -3.70 17.18
C ARG A 203 -0.09 -4.00 17.48
N LYS A 204 -0.88 -3.00 17.89
CA LYS A 204 -2.29 -3.15 18.19
C LYS A 204 -3.11 -3.53 16.95
N VAL A 205 -2.94 -2.80 15.85
CA VAL A 205 -3.63 -3.08 14.58
C VAL A 205 -3.18 -4.42 13.99
N LEU A 206 -1.88 -4.71 13.95
CA LEU A 206 -1.35 -5.96 13.42
C LEU A 206 -1.82 -7.17 14.23
N SER A 207 -1.89 -7.06 15.57
CA SER A 207 -2.47 -8.09 16.43
C SER A 207 -3.95 -8.35 16.10
N LEU A 208 -4.75 -7.30 15.90
CA LEU A 208 -6.14 -7.42 15.49
C LEU A 208 -6.26 -8.09 14.12
N LEU A 209 -5.48 -7.68 13.13
CA LEU A 209 -5.47 -8.28 11.79
C LEU A 209 -5.08 -9.77 11.84
N GLY A 210 -4.15 -10.14 12.74
CA GLY A 210 -3.79 -11.53 12.99
C GLY A 210 -4.96 -12.35 13.55
N LYS A 211 -5.68 -11.82 14.53
CA LYS A 211 -6.89 -12.45 15.08
C LYS A 211 -8.00 -12.62 14.03
N LEU A 212 -8.13 -11.66 13.12
CA LEU A 212 -9.09 -11.67 12.02
C LEU A 212 -8.58 -12.46 10.79
N GLN A 213 -7.43 -13.12 10.91
CA GLN A 213 -6.84 -13.98 9.90
C GLN A 213 -6.58 -13.29 8.55
N VAL A 214 -6.22 -12.01 8.56
CA VAL A 214 -5.79 -11.30 7.35
C VAL A 214 -4.40 -11.82 6.95
N PRO A 215 -4.26 -12.48 5.80
CA PRO A 215 -3.03 -13.21 5.48
C PRO A 215 -1.84 -12.32 5.12
N LEU A 216 -2.09 -11.20 4.41
CA LEU A 216 -1.05 -10.27 4.00
C LEU A 216 -1.24 -8.90 4.68
N ARG A 217 -0.17 -8.38 5.26
CA ARG A 217 -0.08 -7.06 5.90
C ARG A 217 1.07 -6.31 5.25
N ILE A 218 0.71 -5.45 4.31
CA ILE A 218 1.63 -4.83 3.35
C ILE A 218 1.93 -3.40 3.78
N LEU A 219 3.20 -3.10 4.03
CA LEU A 219 3.66 -1.73 4.20
C LEU A 219 3.83 -1.08 2.82
N CYS A 220 3.04 -0.05 2.57
CA CYS A 220 3.14 0.80 1.40
C CYS A 220 3.80 2.11 1.79
N THR A 221 4.89 2.50 1.16
CA THR A 221 5.59 3.74 1.51
C THR A 221 6.02 4.51 0.28
N THR A 222 6.12 5.81 0.42
CA THR A 222 6.81 6.67 -0.55
C THR A 222 8.32 6.44 -0.48
N GLY A 223 9.05 6.84 -1.53
CA GLY A 223 10.51 6.64 -1.62
C GLY A 223 11.28 7.21 -0.42
N GLY A 224 12.46 6.67 -0.22
CA GLY A 224 13.35 6.98 0.87
C GLY A 224 13.83 5.71 1.58
N ASP A 225 15.04 5.73 2.14
CA ASP A 225 15.57 4.59 2.88
C ASP A 225 14.87 4.46 4.24
N LEU A 226 14.13 3.38 4.42
CA LEU A 226 13.45 3.02 5.66
C LEU A 226 14.00 1.73 6.30
N THR A 227 15.13 1.24 5.85
CA THR A 227 15.72 -0.02 6.30
C THR A 227 15.82 -0.10 7.83
N SER A 228 16.14 1.01 8.49
CA SER A 228 16.25 1.06 9.97
C SER A 228 14.91 0.96 10.71
N LEU A 229 13.78 1.17 10.04
CA LEU A 229 12.43 1.08 10.62
C LEU A 229 11.76 -0.29 10.34
N LEU A 230 12.28 -1.09 9.41
CA LEU A 230 11.68 -2.36 9.03
C LEU A 230 11.72 -3.45 10.12
N PRO A 231 12.83 -3.62 10.90
CA PRO A 231 12.90 -4.71 11.86
C PRO A 231 11.71 -4.77 12.83
N PRO A 232 11.35 -3.71 13.57
CA PRO A 232 10.22 -3.75 14.49
C PRO A 232 8.87 -3.94 13.79
N LEU A 233 8.70 -3.45 12.56
CA LEU A 233 7.48 -3.64 11.78
C LEU A 233 7.29 -5.09 11.34
N ILE A 234 8.36 -5.74 10.87
CA ILE A 234 8.34 -7.14 10.45
C ILE A 234 8.11 -8.05 11.67
N GLU A 235 8.79 -7.78 12.78
CA GLU A 235 8.58 -8.49 14.05
C GLU A 235 7.13 -8.35 14.54
N ALA A 236 6.52 -7.18 14.39
CA ALA A 236 5.12 -6.95 14.74
C ALA A 236 4.12 -7.62 13.81
N GLY A 237 4.55 -8.08 12.61
CA GLY A 237 3.73 -8.87 11.70
C GLY A 237 3.48 -8.25 10.32
N ILE A 238 4.17 -7.19 9.92
CA ILE A 238 4.26 -6.80 8.51
C ILE A 238 4.98 -7.94 7.77
N ASN A 239 4.38 -8.46 6.72
CA ASN A 239 4.91 -9.57 5.94
C ASN A 239 4.94 -9.29 4.43
N GLY A 240 4.68 -8.03 4.03
CA GLY A 240 4.80 -7.58 2.66
C GLY A 240 5.26 -6.14 2.55
N LEU A 241 6.02 -5.83 1.49
CA LEU A 241 6.52 -4.49 1.20
C LEU A 241 6.13 -4.07 -0.21
N TRP A 242 5.63 -2.83 -0.31
CA TRP A 242 5.38 -2.13 -1.56
C TRP A 242 5.97 -0.73 -1.46
N ILE A 243 7.19 -0.57 -1.95
CA ILE A 243 7.98 0.65 -1.76
C ILE A 243 8.05 1.39 -3.08
N SER A 244 7.51 2.61 -3.11
CA SER A 244 7.60 3.49 -4.28
C SER A 244 9.01 4.04 -4.46
N ASN A 245 9.43 4.18 -5.73
CA ASN A 245 10.74 4.73 -6.10
C ASN A 245 11.93 4.08 -5.35
N ILE A 246 11.86 2.78 -5.15
CA ILE A 246 12.84 2.03 -4.32
C ILE A 246 14.29 2.25 -4.75
N LYS A 247 14.57 2.29 -6.07
CA LYS A 247 15.93 2.50 -6.57
C LYS A 247 16.50 3.89 -6.26
N SER A 248 15.65 4.91 -6.29
CA SER A 248 16.08 6.27 -5.97
C SER A 248 16.40 6.45 -4.48
N SER A 249 15.89 5.60 -3.62
CA SER A 249 16.17 5.58 -2.18
C SER A 249 17.43 4.81 -1.80
N GLY A 250 18.10 4.18 -2.76
CA GLY A 250 19.26 3.32 -2.49
C GLY A 250 18.93 1.95 -1.92
N MET A 251 17.65 1.59 -1.84
CA MET A 251 17.21 0.26 -1.42
C MET A 251 17.04 -0.67 -2.62
N GLU A 252 17.16 -1.98 -2.37
CA GLU A 252 16.92 -3.01 -3.35
C GLU A 252 16.13 -4.17 -2.74
N TYR A 253 15.10 -4.65 -3.43
CA TYR A 253 14.29 -5.79 -2.97
C TYR A 253 15.10 -7.06 -2.74
N ALA A 254 16.10 -7.34 -3.58
CA ALA A 254 16.99 -8.47 -3.37
C ALA A 254 17.80 -8.36 -2.07
N ALA A 255 18.23 -7.15 -1.68
CA ALA A 255 18.91 -6.92 -0.42
C ALA A 255 17.97 -7.05 0.78
N LEU A 256 16.76 -6.50 0.68
CA LEU A 256 15.73 -6.64 1.72
C LEU A 256 15.37 -8.11 1.97
N ARG A 257 15.21 -8.91 0.90
CA ARG A 257 14.94 -10.34 1.02
C ARG A 257 16.09 -11.12 1.69
N ARG A 258 17.34 -10.79 1.35
CA ARG A 258 18.49 -11.40 2.04
C ARG A 258 18.52 -11.07 3.54
N THR A 259 18.08 -9.88 3.92
CA THR A 259 18.10 -9.42 5.32
C THR A 259 16.93 -9.96 6.12
N PHE A 260 15.72 -9.97 5.56
CA PHE A 260 14.48 -10.25 6.29
C PHE A 260 13.86 -11.63 5.98
N GLY A 261 14.47 -12.39 5.09
CA GLY A 261 14.07 -13.76 4.78
C GLY A 261 13.30 -13.92 3.46
N PRO A 262 13.19 -15.17 2.97
CA PRO A 262 12.59 -15.48 1.69
C PRO A 262 11.06 -15.26 1.66
N ASP A 263 10.39 -15.40 2.81
CA ASP A 263 8.92 -15.35 2.92
C ASP A 263 8.36 -13.91 2.88
N LEU A 264 9.24 -12.89 2.86
CA LEU A 264 8.81 -11.50 2.76
C LEU A 264 8.22 -11.23 1.37
N ALA A 265 6.92 -10.96 1.32
CA ALA A 265 6.22 -10.62 0.08
C ALA A 265 6.70 -9.27 -0.46
N LEU A 266 7.01 -9.22 -1.75
CA LEU A 266 7.50 -8.00 -2.42
C LEU A 266 6.58 -7.64 -3.58
N ILE A 267 6.20 -6.36 -3.67
CA ILE A 267 5.32 -5.84 -4.74
C ILE A 267 6.00 -4.64 -5.40
N GLY A 268 6.02 -4.58 -6.72
CA GLY A 268 6.61 -3.47 -7.46
C GLY A 268 8.09 -3.67 -7.78
N GLY A 269 8.87 -2.62 -7.61
CA GLY A 269 10.33 -2.62 -7.77
C GLY A 269 10.83 -2.37 -9.19
N ILE A 270 9.95 -2.30 -10.20
CA ILE A 270 10.34 -1.95 -11.57
C ILE A 270 10.37 -0.43 -11.69
N ASP A 271 11.55 0.12 -11.98
CA ASP A 271 11.78 1.57 -12.08
C ASP A 271 10.88 2.23 -13.11
N SER A 272 9.85 2.92 -12.65
CA SER A 272 8.95 3.71 -13.50
C SER A 272 9.67 4.84 -14.25
N GLY A 273 10.76 5.37 -13.71
CA GLY A 273 11.63 6.35 -14.36
C GLY A 273 12.36 5.80 -15.59
N ALA A 274 12.59 4.49 -15.66
CA ALA A 274 13.17 3.86 -16.86
C ALA A 274 12.25 3.99 -18.09
N LEU A 275 10.94 3.93 -17.86
CA LEU A 275 9.93 4.03 -18.93
C LEU A 275 9.83 5.44 -19.52
N THR A 276 10.38 6.45 -18.89
CA THR A 276 10.42 7.82 -19.42
C THR A 276 11.56 8.04 -20.43
N ARG A 277 12.48 7.10 -20.55
CA ARG A 277 13.68 7.20 -21.39
C ARG A 277 13.45 6.57 -22.77
N ASP A 278 13.80 5.33 -22.94
CA ASP A 278 13.73 4.61 -24.21
C ASP A 278 13.41 3.12 -24.04
N GLU A 279 13.28 2.39 -25.13
CA GLU A 279 12.99 0.95 -25.14
C GLU A 279 14.07 0.15 -24.41
N THR A 280 15.34 0.49 -24.61
CA THR A 280 16.47 -0.23 -24.00
C THR A 280 16.42 -0.10 -22.47
N ALA A 281 16.17 1.10 -21.97
CA ALA A 281 16.01 1.35 -20.54
C ALA A 281 14.81 0.61 -19.95
N THR A 282 13.67 0.59 -20.67
CA THR A 282 12.47 -0.15 -20.26
C THR A 282 12.74 -1.66 -20.19
N ARG A 283 13.35 -2.25 -21.24
CA ARG A 283 13.72 -3.68 -21.25
C ARG A 283 14.65 -4.02 -20.10
N ARG A 284 15.71 -3.24 -19.95
CA ARG A 284 16.69 -3.43 -18.90
C ARG A 284 16.06 -3.39 -17.50
N ALA A 285 15.15 -2.44 -17.24
CA ALA A 285 14.47 -2.34 -15.96
C ALA A 285 13.64 -3.59 -15.61
N VAL A 286 12.99 -4.20 -16.61
CA VAL A 286 12.20 -5.42 -16.44
C VAL A 286 13.13 -6.63 -16.29
N GLU A 287 14.07 -6.82 -17.22
CA GLU A 287 14.93 -8.00 -17.30
C GLU A 287 15.91 -8.15 -16.14
N GLU A 288 16.41 -7.03 -15.58
CA GLU A 288 17.28 -7.04 -14.41
C GLU A 288 16.52 -7.20 -13.08
N THR A 289 15.23 -6.80 -13.05
CA THR A 289 14.46 -6.80 -11.78
C THR A 289 13.60 -8.05 -11.63
N VAL A 290 12.86 -8.44 -12.68
CA VAL A 290 11.78 -9.42 -12.54
C VAL A 290 12.27 -10.85 -12.38
N PRO A 291 13.14 -11.41 -13.26
CA PRO A 291 13.53 -12.81 -13.18
C PRO A 291 14.18 -13.17 -11.83
N PRO A 292 15.18 -12.43 -11.31
CA PRO A 292 15.81 -12.80 -10.03
C PRO A 292 14.87 -12.76 -8.83
N LEU A 293 13.86 -11.87 -8.84
CA LEU A 293 12.88 -11.79 -7.78
C LEU A 293 11.82 -12.89 -7.89
N LEU A 294 11.44 -13.30 -9.10
CA LEU A 294 10.52 -14.42 -9.32
C LEU A 294 11.14 -15.76 -8.89
N GLU A 295 12.42 -15.99 -9.17
CA GLU A 295 13.14 -17.19 -8.71
C GLU A 295 13.09 -17.34 -7.18
N GLY A 296 13.13 -16.23 -6.44
CA GLY A 296 12.98 -16.22 -4.99
C GLY A 296 11.53 -16.41 -4.50
N GLY A 297 10.53 -16.47 -5.36
CA GLY A 297 9.10 -16.53 -4.98
C GLY A 297 8.59 -15.27 -4.28
N HIS A 298 7.36 -15.27 -3.79
CA HIS A 298 6.73 -14.20 -2.99
C HIS A 298 6.86 -12.80 -3.63
N TYR A 299 6.78 -12.72 -4.96
CA TYR A 299 7.00 -11.47 -5.70
C TYR A 299 5.92 -11.20 -6.75
N LEU A 300 5.35 -10.01 -6.71
CA LEU A 300 4.40 -9.50 -7.68
C LEU A 300 5.05 -8.35 -8.48
N PRO A 301 5.42 -8.57 -9.75
CA PRO A 301 6.03 -7.54 -10.58
C PRO A 301 5.01 -6.49 -11.02
N CYS A 302 5.27 -5.23 -10.69
CA CYS A 302 4.60 -4.06 -11.24
C CYS A 302 5.54 -2.85 -11.16
N LEU A 303 5.11 -1.70 -11.64
CA LEU A 303 5.91 -0.48 -11.48
C LEU A 303 6.08 -0.13 -9.99
N ASP A 304 7.19 0.51 -9.66
CA ASP A 304 7.49 0.99 -8.32
C ASP A 304 6.66 2.22 -7.92
N ASP A 305 6.03 2.89 -8.88
CA ASP A 305 5.12 4.02 -8.64
C ASP A 305 3.97 4.00 -9.66
N ARG A 306 2.95 4.80 -9.38
CA ARG A 306 1.85 5.04 -10.31
C ARG A 306 2.38 5.58 -11.63
N PRO A 307 1.93 5.05 -12.78
CA PRO A 307 2.31 5.60 -14.08
C PRO A 307 1.94 7.08 -14.19
N ARG A 308 2.91 7.90 -14.55
CA ARG A 308 2.77 9.36 -14.67
C ARG A 308 2.68 9.78 -16.14
N SER A 309 2.22 11.01 -16.38
CA SER A 309 2.00 11.56 -17.72
C SER A 309 3.27 11.69 -18.58
N ASN A 310 4.45 11.70 -17.97
CA ASN A 310 5.74 11.69 -18.68
C ASN A 310 6.16 10.32 -19.22
N ILE A 311 5.42 9.25 -18.92
CA ILE A 311 5.64 7.91 -19.51
C ILE A 311 4.86 7.82 -20.82
N PRO A 312 5.53 7.61 -21.98
CA PRO A 312 4.82 7.37 -23.25
C PRO A 312 4.00 6.08 -23.20
N PHE A 313 2.80 6.07 -23.80
CA PHE A 313 1.96 4.88 -23.89
C PHE A 313 2.65 3.70 -24.57
N THR A 314 3.51 3.97 -25.55
CA THR A 314 4.32 2.95 -26.23
C THR A 314 5.30 2.25 -25.28
N GLN A 315 5.93 3.00 -24.36
CA GLN A 315 6.84 2.43 -23.36
C GLN A 315 6.08 1.62 -22.30
N TYR A 316 4.92 2.13 -21.85
CA TYR A 316 4.08 1.37 -20.95
C TYR A 316 3.57 0.07 -21.61
N SER A 317 3.17 0.13 -22.88
CA SER A 317 2.75 -1.06 -23.64
C SER A 317 3.88 -2.07 -23.83
N LEU A 318 5.11 -1.60 -24.06
CA LEU A 318 6.29 -2.47 -24.09
C LEU A 318 6.51 -3.15 -22.74
N PHE A 319 6.50 -2.39 -21.67
CA PHE A 319 6.61 -2.92 -20.30
C PHE A 319 5.59 -4.04 -20.02
N ARG A 320 4.31 -3.82 -20.36
CA ARG A 320 3.25 -4.84 -20.17
C ARG A 320 3.52 -6.10 -20.98
N ARG A 321 3.90 -5.96 -22.25
CA ARG A 321 4.26 -7.10 -23.12
C ARG A 321 5.43 -7.90 -22.58
N LEU A 322 6.47 -7.23 -22.06
CA LEU A 322 7.61 -7.92 -21.44
C LEU A 322 7.18 -8.76 -20.22
N LEU A 323 6.27 -8.25 -19.39
CA LEU A 323 5.73 -9.04 -18.28
C LEU A 323 4.90 -10.23 -18.75
N GLU A 324 4.12 -10.10 -19.82
CA GLU A 324 3.36 -11.20 -20.44
C GLU A 324 4.31 -12.28 -21.01
N GLU A 325 5.39 -11.88 -21.66
CA GLU A 325 6.42 -12.78 -22.19
C GLU A 325 7.11 -13.57 -21.05
N ILE A 326 7.41 -12.93 -19.93
CA ILE A 326 7.98 -13.60 -18.75
C ILE A 326 6.96 -14.58 -18.15
N ALA A 327 5.71 -14.16 -17.97
CA ALA A 327 4.66 -15.00 -17.40
C ALA A 327 4.33 -16.24 -18.25
N SER A 328 4.58 -16.18 -19.57
CA SER A 328 4.34 -17.29 -20.49
C SER A 328 5.46 -18.35 -20.50
N LYS A 329 6.61 -18.04 -19.92
CA LYS A 329 7.80 -18.94 -19.87
C LYS A 329 7.90 -19.71 -18.54
N GLY A 330 7.20 -19.30 -17.51
CA GLY A 330 7.16 -19.95 -16.20
C GLY A 330 5.89 -20.76 -16.05
#